data_d4f5391d001d19d9bbaf929a47ae0b4d
#
_entry.id   d4f5391d001d19d9bbaf929a47ae0b4d
#
_cell.length_a   1.000
_cell.length_b   1.000
_cell.length_c   1.000
_cell.angle_alpha   90.00
_cell.angle_beta   90.00
_cell.angle_gamma   90.00
#
_symmetry.space_group_name_H-M   'P 1'
#
loop_
_entity.id
_entity.type
_entity.pdbx_description
1 polymer ?
#
loop_
_entity_poly.entity_id
_entity_poly.type
_entity_poly.pdbx_seq_one_letter_code
_entity_poly.pdbx_strand_id
1 'polypeptide(L)'
;MADKSSFQMTPEMFSGWVKTASDEDLKARVRAAGVEQVLDGMFQSMQQNFLPEKAQGVDAVIQYVVTDEGREYAYTLAIKDGKCNLKKEKAAAAKVTLSLDLVSFLRLIGGAADGVQLFMSGKLGVSGDMFFSQRIASFFRAA
;
A
#
# COMPACT_ATOMS: atom_id res chain seq x y z
N MET A 1 11.88 7.29 -22.50
CA MET A 1 11.73 7.15 -22.00
C MET A 1 10.90 7.58 -21.22
N ALA A 2 10.51 7.84 -21.13
CA ALA A 2 9.72 8.26 -20.64
C ALA A 2 8.90 7.87 -19.99
N ASP A 3 8.62 7.51 -19.65
CA ASP A 3 7.88 7.12 -19.28
C ASP A 3 7.65 6.90 -17.90
N LYS A 4 8.32 6.30 -17.10
CA LYS A 4 8.16 6.15 -15.69
C LYS A 4 8.18 7.45 -14.96
N SER A 5 8.97 8.37 -15.47
CA SER A 5 9.05 9.68 -14.85
C SER A 5 7.72 10.43 -14.91
N SER A 6 6.82 10.04 -15.84
CA SER A 6 5.54 10.72 -15.95
C SER A 6 4.61 10.44 -14.79
N PHE A 7 4.93 9.47 -13.95
CA PHE A 7 4.10 9.16 -12.78
C PHE A 7 4.62 9.83 -11.51
N GLN A 8 5.56 10.74 -11.62
CA GLN A 8 6.07 11.42 -10.43
C GLN A 8 5.08 12.49 -9.98
N MET A 9 4.66 12.37 -8.75
CA MET A 9 3.70 13.31 -8.16
C MET A 9 4.13 13.64 -6.75
N THR A 10 3.85 14.87 -6.32
CA THR A 10 4.00 15.19 -4.90
C THR A 10 2.91 14.44 -4.13
N PRO A 11 3.07 14.28 -2.82
CA PRO A 11 2.01 13.65 -2.02
C PRO A 11 0.67 14.35 -2.16
N GLU A 12 0.67 15.69 -2.25
CA GLU A 12 -0.56 16.44 -2.42
C GLU A 12 -1.20 16.19 -3.78
N MET A 13 -0.40 16.14 -4.83
CA MET A 13 -0.91 15.85 -6.18
C MET A 13 -1.50 14.46 -6.24
N PHE A 14 -0.81 13.48 -5.67
CA PHE A 14 -1.30 12.12 -5.66
C PHE A 14 -2.60 12.00 -4.89
N SER A 15 -2.67 12.60 -3.72
CA SER A 15 -3.88 12.57 -2.89
C SER A 15 -5.06 13.19 -3.63
N GLY A 16 -4.86 14.33 -4.27
CA GLY A 16 -5.92 14.99 -5.03
C GLY A 16 -6.38 14.14 -6.22
N TRP A 17 -5.43 13.54 -6.91
CA TRP A 17 -5.73 12.73 -8.08
C TRP A 17 -6.59 11.51 -7.72
N VAL A 18 -6.22 10.77 -6.65
CA VAL A 18 -6.97 9.56 -6.29
C VAL A 18 -8.34 9.89 -5.73
N LYS A 19 -8.58 11.13 -5.29
CA LYS A 19 -9.89 11.55 -4.79
C LYS A 19 -10.84 11.93 -5.91
N THR A 20 -10.31 12.37 -7.05
CA THR A 20 -11.14 12.93 -8.12
C THR A 20 -11.16 12.10 -9.39
N ALA A 21 -10.14 11.28 -9.63
CA ALA A 21 -10.08 10.50 -10.86
C ALA A 21 -11.01 9.29 -10.79
N SER A 22 -11.51 8.88 -11.96
CA SER A 22 -12.31 7.66 -12.03
C SER A 22 -11.44 6.42 -11.90
N ASP A 23 -12.06 5.27 -11.63
CA ASP A 23 -11.34 4.01 -11.56
C ASP A 23 -10.57 3.75 -12.85
N GLU A 24 -11.21 4.01 -13.99
CA GLU A 24 -10.60 3.80 -15.30
C GLU A 24 -9.37 4.67 -15.50
N ASP A 25 -9.46 5.94 -15.10
CA ASP A 25 -8.32 6.85 -15.21
C ASP A 25 -7.16 6.41 -14.33
N LEU A 26 -7.45 5.99 -13.11
CA LEU A 26 -6.40 5.50 -12.21
C LEU A 26 -5.70 4.30 -12.80
N LYS A 27 -6.47 3.34 -13.28
CA LYS A 27 -5.89 2.13 -13.89
C LYS A 27 -5.08 2.46 -15.13
N ALA A 28 -5.63 3.29 -16.01
CA ALA A 28 -4.97 3.60 -17.27
C ALA A 28 -3.65 4.29 -17.05
N ARG A 29 -3.61 5.24 -16.12
CA ARG A 29 -2.39 5.98 -15.85
C ARG A 29 -1.32 5.10 -15.23
N VAL A 30 -1.71 4.26 -14.28
CA VAL A 30 -0.76 3.37 -13.62
C VAL A 30 -0.24 2.32 -14.60
N ARG A 31 -1.13 1.78 -15.45
CA ARG A 31 -0.71 0.80 -16.45
C ARG A 31 0.23 1.40 -17.48
N ALA A 32 0.00 2.66 -17.86
CA ALA A 32 0.88 3.34 -18.80
C ALA A 32 2.28 3.54 -18.20
N ALA A 33 2.37 3.77 -16.90
CA ALA A 33 3.66 3.94 -16.24
C ALA A 33 4.28 2.61 -15.85
N GLY A 34 3.49 1.53 -15.82
CA GLY A 34 3.95 0.21 -15.41
C GLY A 34 3.50 -0.10 -14.00
N VAL A 35 2.55 -1.04 -13.86
CA VAL A 35 1.94 -1.34 -12.56
C VAL A 35 3.01 -1.71 -11.54
N GLU A 36 3.93 -2.59 -11.92
CA GLU A 36 4.95 -3.06 -10.99
C GLU A 36 5.86 -1.94 -10.54
N GLN A 37 6.29 -1.08 -11.46
CA GLN A 37 7.16 0.05 -11.12
C GLN A 37 6.46 1.04 -10.20
N VAL A 38 5.17 1.28 -10.44
CA VAL A 38 4.41 2.19 -9.58
C VAL A 38 4.29 1.61 -8.18
N LEU A 39 3.94 0.33 -8.08
CA LEU A 39 3.82 -0.32 -6.77
C LEU A 39 5.15 -0.36 -6.05
N ASP A 40 6.23 -0.69 -6.75
CA ASP A 40 7.57 -0.68 -6.14
C ASP A 40 7.86 0.68 -5.52
N GLY A 41 7.58 1.75 -6.25
CA GLY A 41 7.83 3.10 -5.76
C GLY A 41 6.96 3.46 -4.58
N MET A 42 5.70 3.05 -4.60
CA MET A 42 4.78 3.35 -3.51
C MET A 42 5.17 2.61 -2.22
N PHE A 43 5.57 1.35 -2.33
CA PHE A 43 6.01 0.63 -1.14
C PHE A 43 7.34 1.14 -0.62
N GLN A 44 8.25 1.56 -1.50
CA GLN A 44 9.49 2.20 -1.06
C GLN A 44 9.20 3.50 -0.31
N SER A 45 8.25 4.29 -0.81
CA SER A 45 7.83 5.51 -0.14
C SER A 45 7.23 5.19 1.22
N MET A 46 6.42 4.15 1.30
CA MET A 46 5.84 3.72 2.57
C MET A 46 6.94 3.36 3.57
N GLN A 47 7.95 2.62 3.13
CA GLN A 47 9.07 2.27 3.99
C GLN A 47 9.80 3.52 4.50
N GLN A 48 9.99 4.51 3.64
CA GLN A 48 10.66 5.75 4.01
C GLN A 48 9.83 6.58 4.98
N ASN A 49 8.51 6.42 4.95
CA ASN A 49 7.60 7.15 5.83
C ASN A 49 7.32 6.41 7.14
N PHE A 50 8.03 5.34 7.39
CA PHE A 50 7.87 4.56 8.62
C PHE A 50 8.23 5.43 9.83
N LEU A 51 7.43 5.32 10.89
CA LEU A 51 7.60 6.09 12.12
C LEU A 51 8.03 5.14 13.24
N PRO A 52 9.33 5.02 13.50
CA PRO A 52 9.80 4.08 14.53
C PRO A 52 9.20 4.33 15.91
N GLU A 53 8.95 5.59 16.25
CA GLU A 53 8.40 5.94 17.55
C GLU A 53 6.97 5.41 17.74
N LYS A 54 6.25 5.17 16.65
CA LYS A 54 4.89 4.63 16.71
C LYS A 54 4.85 3.11 16.72
N ALA A 55 5.97 2.48 16.42
CA ALA A 55 6.06 1.03 16.32
C ALA A 55 6.99 0.44 17.36
N GLN A 56 7.14 1.09 18.51
CA GLN A 56 8.00 0.59 19.57
C GLN A 56 7.50 -0.76 20.05
N GLY A 57 8.43 -1.72 20.16
CA GLY A 57 8.09 -3.06 20.61
C GLY A 57 7.40 -3.92 19.59
N VAL A 58 7.18 -3.42 18.38
CA VAL A 58 6.53 -4.20 17.33
C VAL A 58 7.56 -5.10 16.64
N ASP A 59 7.21 -6.39 16.54
CA ASP A 59 7.99 -7.37 15.81
C ASP A 59 6.97 -8.15 14.97
N ALA A 60 6.79 -7.73 13.73
CA ALA A 60 5.70 -8.26 12.91
C ALA A 60 6.02 -8.16 11.44
N VAL A 61 5.46 -9.09 10.68
CA VAL A 61 5.52 -9.06 9.22
C VAL A 61 4.13 -8.74 8.69
N ILE A 62 4.03 -7.69 7.89
CA ILE A 62 2.80 -7.27 7.23
C ILE A 62 2.93 -7.63 5.76
N GLN A 63 1.96 -8.35 5.23
CA GLN A 63 1.97 -8.71 3.82
C GLN A 63 0.84 -7.99 3.09
N TYR A 64 1.18 -7.36 1.96
CA TYR A 64 0.19 -6.78 1.06
C TYR A 64 0.15 -7.61 -0.20
N VAL A 65 -1.06 -7.92 -0.66
CA VAL A 65 -1.27 -8.55 -1.96
C VAL A 65 -2.17 -7.63 -2.76
N VAL A 66 -1.61 -6.97 -3.76
CA VAL A 66 -2.36 -6.05 -4.63
C VAL A 66 -2.65 -6.79 -5.92
N THR A 67 -3.91 -6.76 -6.35
CA THR A 67 -4.32 -7.47 -7.56
C THR A 67 -4.70 -6.51 -8.66
N ASP A 68 -4.39 -6.87 -9.91
CA ASP A 68 -4.81 -6.13 -11.09
C ASP A 68 -4.91 -7.11 -12.26
N GLU A 69 -6.11 -7.26 -12.77
CA GLU A 69 -6.39 -8.11 -13.94
C GLU A 69 -5.85 -9.53 -13.76
N GLY A 70 -6.14 -10.13 -12.62
CA GLY A 70 -5.75 -11.50 -12.34
C GLY A 70 -4.31 -11.71 -11.92
N ARG A 71 -3.51 -10.63 -11.89
CA ARG A 71 -2.13 -10.70 -11.40
C ARG A 71 -2.08 -10.29 -9.95
N GLU A 72 -1.20 -10.92 -9.20
CA GLU A 72 -0.95 -10.58 -7.81
C GLU A 72 0.44 -10.00 -7.66
N TYR A 73 0.53 -8.91 -6.90
CA TYR A 73 1.80 -8.27 -6.57
C TYR A 73 1.93 -8.30 -5.06
N ALA A 74 2.87 -9.08 -4.56
CA ALA A 74 3.03 -9.29 -3.12
C ALA A 74 4.23 -8.52 -2.61
N TYR A 75 4.02 -7.81 -1.50
CA TYR A 75 5.06 -7.06 -0.82
C TYR A 75 4.95 -7.31 0.67
N THR A 76 6.09 -7.47 1.32
CA THR A 76 6.11 -7.65 2.77
C THR A 76 6.89 -6.52 3.43
N LEU A 77 6.39 -6.08 4.57
CA LEU A 77 7.05 -5.09 5.40
C LEU A 77 7.32 -5.73 6.74
N ALA A 78 8.59 -5.98 7.03
CA ALA A 78 8.99 -6.59 8.30
C ALA A 78 9.40 -5.48 9.26
N ILE A 79 8.67 -5.34 10.35
CA ILE A 79 8.92 -4.32 11.37
C ILE A 79 9.55 -5.00 12.57
N LYS A 80 10.76 -4.56 12.90
CA LYS A 80 11.47 -5.11 14.04
C LYS A 80 12.55 -4.14 14.48
N ASP A 81 12.71 -3.98 15.78
CA ASP A 81 13.78 -3.15 16.38
C ASP A 81 13.77 -1.72 15.82
N GLY A 82 12.57 -1.17 15.61
CA GLY A 82 12.43 0.20 15.13
C GLY A 82 12.77 0.37 13.67
N LYS A 83 12.78 -0.70 12.91
CA LYS A 83 13.10 -0.66 11.47
C LYS A 83 11.99 -1.32 10.68
N CYS A 84 11.82 -0.86 9.43
CA CYS A 84 10.85 -1.43 8.51
C CYS A 84 11.60 -1.86 7.26
N ASN A 85 11.62 -3.15 6.98
CA ASN A 85 12.31 -3.70 5.82
C ASN A 85 11.31 -4.19 4.79
N LEU A 86 11.41 -3.64 3.59
CA LEU A 86 10.54 -3.98 2.48
C LEU A 86 11.14 -5.13 1.68
N LYS A 87 10.32 -6.12 1.37
CA LYS A 87 10.69 -7.19 0.45
C LYS A 87 9.59 -7.40 -0.57
N LYS A 88 9.96 -7.62 -1.81
CA LYS A 88 9.02 -7.83 -2.90
C LYS A 88 8.79 -9.33 -3.07
N GLU A 89 8.12 -9.91 -2.10
CA GLU A 89 7.88 -11.36 -2.10
C GLU A 89 6.77 -11.70 -1.12
N LYS A 90 6.22 -12.89 -1.23
CA LYS A 90 5.25 -13.39 -0.27
C LYS A 90 5.98 -13.86 0.98
N ALA A 91 5.38 -13.58 2.13
CA ALA A 91 5.95 -14.02 3.40
C ALA A 91 5.54 -15.47 3.68
N ALA A 92 6.46 -16.24 4.30
CA ALA A 92 6.13 -17.58 4.73
C ALA A 92 5.08 -17.55 5.85
N ALA A 93 5.19 -16.56 6.74
CA ALA A 93 4.22 -16.36 7.80
C ALA A 93 4.11 -14.87 8.08
N ALA A 94 2.95 -14.31 7.84
CA ALA A 94 2.69 -12.91 8.10
C ALA A 94 1.74 -12.79 9.29
N LYS A 95 1.98 -11.77 10.12
CA LYS A 95 1.05 -11.49 11.22
C LYS A 95 -0.29 -11.07 10.68
N VAL A 96 -0.29 -10.33 9.58
CA VAL A 96 -1.51 -9.94 8.89
C VAL A 96 -1.23 -9.83 7.40
N THR A 97 -2.22 -10.23 6.60
CA THR A 97 -2.17 -10.08 5.15
C THR A 97 -3.34 -9.20 4.72
N LEU A 98 -3.03 -8.17 3.94
CA LEU A 98 -4.02 -7.25 3.41
C LEU A 98 -4.09 -7.45 1.90
N SER A 99 -5.27 -7.81 1.41
CA SER A 99 -5.50 -8.11 -0.01
C SER A 99 -6.49 -7.12 -0.58
N LEU A 100 -6.12 -6.44 -1.66
CA LEU A 100 -7.00 -5.46 -2.27
C LEU A 100 -6.61 -5.25 -3.73
N ASP A 101 -7.54 -4.72 -4.52
CA ASP A 101 -7.26 -4.41 -5.91
C ASP A 101 -6.43 -3.13 -6.03
N LEU A 102 -5.90 -2.90 -7.22
CA LEU A 102 -5.03 -1.77 -7.48
C LEU A 102 -5.69 -0.43 -7.14
N VAL A 103 -6.91 -0.21 -7.60
CA VAL A 103 -7.60 1.07 -7.38
C VAL A 103 -7.82 1.32 -5.89
N SER A 104 -8.27 0.28 -5.17
CA SER A 104 -8.48 0.39 -3.72
C SER A 104 -7.18 0.70 -3.00
N PHE A 105 -6.07 0.07 -3.42
CA PHE A 105 -4.77 0.34 -2.84
C PHE A 105 -4.35 1.80 -3.06
N LEU A 106 -4.51 2.30 -4.29
CA LEU A 106 -4.15 3.68 -4.59
C LEU A 106 -4.95 4.66 -3.73
N ARG A 107 -6.25 4.43 -3.60
CA ARG A 107 -7.11 5.31 -2.82
C ARG A 107 -6.80 5.23 -1.34
N LEU A 108 -6.47 4.04 -0.85
CA LEU A 108 -6.09 3.87 0.55
C LEU A 108 -4.82 4.65 0.86
N ILE A 109 -3.81 4.51 0.04
CA ILE A 109 -2.51 5.17 0.26
C ILE A 109 -2.66 6.69 0.11
N GLY A 110 -3.48 7.14 -0.82
CA GLY A 110 -3.67 8.57 -1.05
C GLY A 110 -4.68 9.24 -0.13
N GLY A 111 -5.26 8.48 0.80
CA GLY A 111 -6.20 9.05 1.76
C GLY A 111 -7.61 9.26 1.22
N ALA A 112 -7.92 8.73 0.04
CA ALA A 112 -9.26 8.84 -0.54
C ALA A 112 -10.21 7.77 -0.03
N ALA A 113 -9.67 6.71 0.58
CA ALA A 113 -10.47 5.64 1.13
C ALA A 113 -9.91 5.24 2.48
N ASP A 114 -10.80 4.80 3.34
CA ASP A 114 -10.47 4.36 4.68
C ASP A 114 -10.42 2.83 4.69
N GLY A 115 -9.43 2.26 5.36
CA GLY A 115 -9.28 0.81 5.43
C GLY A 115 -10.50 0.11 6.00
N VAL A 116 -11.14 0.70 7.01
CA VAL A 116 -12.34 0.12 7.61
C VAL A 116 -13.48 0.09 6.59
N GLN A 117 -13.66 1.17 5.84
CA GLN A 117 -14.70 1.22 4.81
C GLN A 117 -14.44 0.21 3.70
N LEU A 118 -13.20 0.08 3.28
CA LEU A 118 -12.83 -0.91 2.26
C LEU A 118 -13.08 -2.33 2.75
N PHE A 119 -12.77 -2.59 4.01
CA PHE A 119 -13.01 -3.90 4.59
C PHE A 119 -14.51 -4.21 4.63
N MET A 120 -15.30 -3.26 5.09
CA MET A 120 -16.74 -3.46 5.23
C MET A 120 -17.44 -3.59 3.87
N SER A 121 -16.91 -2.95 2.85
CA SER A 121 -17.46 -3.05 1.49
C SER A 121 -16.94 -4.27 0.72
N GLY A 122 -16.07 -5.07 1.32
CA GLY A 122 -15.52 -6.27 0.67
C GLY A 122 -14.39 -5.99 -0.29
N LYS A 123 -13.86 -4.77 -0.33
CA LYS A 123 -12.76 -4.43 -1.23
C LYS A 123 -11.39 -4.66 -0.61
N LEU A 124 -11.34 -4.81 0.70
CA LEU A 124 -10.10 -5.12 1.41
C LEU A 124 -10.31 -6.43 2.17
N GLY A 125 -9.48 -7.41 1.87
CA GLY A 125 -9.45 -8.66 2.62
C GLY A 125 -8.39 -8.57 3.69
N VAL A 126 -8.73 -9.00 4.90
CA VAL A 126 -7.78 -9.03 6.01
C VAL A 126 -7.70 -10.45 6.54
N SER A 127 -6.50 -11.00 6.58
CA SER A 127 -6.25 -12.33 7.13
C SER A 127 -5.19 -12.19 8.21
N GLY A 128 -5.42 -12.84 9.35
CA GLY A 128 -4.50 -12.78 10.47
C GLY A 128 -5.04 -11.90 11.58
N ASP A 129 -4.15 -11.12 12.20
CA ASP A 129 -4.48 -10.34 13.40
C ASP A 129 -5.24 -9.06 13.01
N MET A 130 -6.55 -9.08 13.25
CA MET A 130 -7.42 -7.95 12.90
C MET A 130 -7.11 -6.70 13.73
N PHE A 131 -6.81 -6.88 15.00
CA PHE A 131 -6.49 -5.73 15.84
C PHE A 131 -5.20 -5.08 15.40
N PHE A 132 -4.21 -5.89 15.05
CA PHE A 132 -2.95 -5.36 14.56
C PHE A 132 -3.16 -4.60 13.25
N SER A 133 -4.04 -5.10 12.39
CA SER A 133 -4.29 -4.46 11.09
C SER A 133 -4.79 -3.03 11.27
N GLN A 134 -5.54 -2.75 12.33
CA GLN A 134 -6.04 -1.40 12.59
C GLN A 134 -4.94 -0.44 13.04
N ARG A 135 -3.81 -0.96 13.50
CA ARG A 135 -2.69 -0.13 13.94
C ARG A 135 -1.73 0.22 12.81
N ILE A 136 -1.80 -0.49 11.69
CA ILE A 136 -0.80 -0.36 10.62
C ILE A 136 -0.69 1.08 10.13
N ALA A 137 -1.82 1.75 9.92
CA ALA A 137 -1.80 3.11 9.39
C ALA A 137 -1.03 4.07 10.29
N SER A 138 -1.01 3.82 11.60
CA SER A 138 -0.31 4.70 12.54
C SER A 138 1.20 4.54 12.48
N PHE A 139 1.70 3.47 11.87
CA PHE A 139 3.14 3.23 11.79
C PHE A 139 3.81 4.06 10.69
N PHE A 140 3.03 4.72 9.85
CA PHE A 140 3.57 5.43 8.70
C PHE A 140 3.03 6.85 8.64
N ARG A 141 3.90 7.78 8.20
CA ARG A 141 3.46 9.15 8.00
C ARG A 141 2.53 9.19 6.78
N ALA A 142 1.49 10.01 6.87
CA ALA A 142 0.56 10.17 5.77
C ALA A 142 1.28 10.78 4.57
N ALA A 143 0.89 10.31 3.38
CA ALA A 143 1.47 10.81 2.15
C ALA A 143 0.99 12.25 1.87
#